data_d0604c1bd474dab589930e336b668c49
#
_entry.id   d0604c1bd474dab589930e336b668c49
#
_cell.length_a   1.000
_cell.length_b   1.000
_cell.length_c   1.000
_cell.angle_alpha   90.00
_cell.angle_beta   90.00
_cell.angle_gamma   90.00
#
_symmetry.space_group_name_H-M   'P 1'
#
loop_
_entity.id
_entity.type
_entity.pdbx_description
1 polymer ?
#
loop_
_entity_poly.entity_id
_entity_poly.type
_entity_poly.pdbx_seq_one_letter_code
_entity_poly.pdbx_strand_id
1 'polypeptide(L)'
;MTIPPTNPPQPDRAARLRLAVERDGPRCVWCRRECTGLVRGTTDHLVPRVKGGPSWLENEVLACQRCNRERGHTSPADWFTECVRRGWEPDGTAVLGALRALDRAIRDRGGRRRARPYLAAQLRRLERDVAAA
;
A
#
# COMPACT_ATOMS: atom_id res chain seq x y z
N MET A 1 18.64 30.29 12.99
CA MET A 1 18.02 29.06 13.53
C MET A 1 17.36 28.28 12.39
N THR A 2 17.79 27.05 12.20
CA THR A 2 17.27 26.23 11.10
C THR A 2 15.99 25.56 11.56
N ILE A 3 14.91 25.77 10.83
CA ILE A 3 13.65 25.04 11.08
C ILE A 3 13.84 23.62 10.55
N PRO A 4 13.65 22.58 11.37
CA PRO A 4 13.76 21.23 10.86
C PRO A 4 12.73 20.99 9.74
N PRO A 5 13.08 20.23 8.70
CA PRO A 5 12.13 19.94 7.63
C PRO A 5 10.90 19.25 8.22
N THR A 6 9.71 19.71 7.83
CA THR A 6 8.42 19.12 8.23
C THR A 6 8.23 17.74 7.61
N ASN A 7 9.00 17.41 6.58
CA ASN A 7 8.98 16.14 5.88
C ASN A 7 10.36 15.51 5.94
N PRO A 8 10.62 14.59 6.90
CA PRO A 8 11.88 13.86 6.86
C PRO A 8 11.97 13.06 5.56
N PRO A 9 13.19 12.93 4.97
CA PRO A 9 13.33 12.15 3.75
C PRO A 9 12.92 10.70 3.99
N GLN A 10 12.22 10.12 3.01
CA GLN A 10 11.86 8.72 3.05
C GLN A 10 13.12 7.85 2.87
N PRO A 11 13.16 6.67 3.50
CA PRO A 11 14.19 5.69 3.20
C PRO A 11 14.18 5.33 1.71
N ASP A 12 15.30 4.82 1.20
CA ASP A 12 15.33 4.34 -0.17
C ASP A 12 14.42 3.11 -0.35
N ARG A 13 14.23 2.70 -1.62
CA ARG A 13 13.31 1.62 -1.95
C ARG A 13 13.63 0.30 -1.23
N ALA A 14 14.91 -0.07 -1.17
CA ALA A 14 15.33 -1.30 -0.49
C ALA A 14 15.01 -1.25 1.00
N ALA A 15 15.26 -0.11 1.63
CA ALA A 15 14.95 0.10 3.05
C ALA A 15 13.43 0.10 3.28
N ARG A 16 12.65 0.73 2.39
CA ARG A 16 11.18 0.70 2.51
C ARG A 16 10.64 -0.71 2.38
N LEU A 17 11.21 -1.54 1.50
CA LEU A 17 10.82 -2.93 1.36
C LEU A 17 11.07 -3.70 2.66
N ARG A 18 12.24 -3.53 3.26
CA ARG A 18 12.55 -4.18 4.56
C ARG A 18 11.58 -3.73 5.64
N LEU A 19 11.28 -2.44 5.70
CA LEU A 19 10.36 -1.89 6.70
C LEU A 19 8.93 -2.40 6.50
N ALA A 20 8.49 -2.57 5.26
CA ALA A 20 7.18 -3.14 4.95
C ALA A 20 7.10 -4.60 5.43
N VAL A 21 8.17 -5.38 5.23
CA VAL A 21 8.25 -6.77 5.72
C VAL A 21 8.20 -6.80 7.26
N GLU A 22 8.95 -5.92 7.92
CA GLU A 22 8.95 -5.83 9.39
C GLU A 22 7.57 -5.46 9.93
N ARG A 23 6.87 -4.55 9.25
CA ARG A 23 5.55 -4.08 9.67
C ARG A 23 4.47 -5.14 9.47
N ASP A 24 4.45 -5.79 8.31
CA ASP A 24 3.32 -6.62 7.85
C ASP A 24 3.66 -8.10 7.70
N GLY A 25 4.93 -8.49 7.87
CA GLY A 25 5.39 -9.87 7.69
C GLY A 25 5.88 -10.16 6.28
N PRO A 26 6.38 -11.40 6.04
CA PRO A 26 7.08 -11.74 4.80
C PRO A 26 6.17 -12.19 3.66
N ARG A 27 4.85 -12.15 3.84
CA ARG A 27 3.90 -12.64 2.84
C ARG A 27 3.36 -11.51 1.99
N CYS A 28 3.20 -11.78 0.68
CA CYS A 28 2.47 -10.88 -0.21
C CYS A 28 1.11 -10.54 0.38
N VAL A 29 0.77 -9.26 0.47
CA VAL A 29 -0.51 -8.84 1.07
C VAL A 29 -1.71 -9.30 0.25
N TRP A 30 -1.52 -9.61 -1.03
CA TRP A 30 -2.60 -9.97 -1.94
C TRP A 30 -2.85 -11.47 -2.05
N CYS A 31 -1.82 -12.26 -2.38
CA CYS A 31 -1.96 -13.70 -2.57
C CYS A 31 -1.49 -14.53 -1.38
N ARG A 32 -0.82 -13.91 -0.42
CA ARG A 32 -0.32 -14.50 0.81
C ARG A 32 0.83 -15.50 0.66
N ARG A 33 1.44 -15.60 -0.54
CA ARG A 33 2.66 -16.39 -0.69
C ARG A 33 3.81 -15.72 0.05
N GLU A 34 4.70 -16.52 0.64
CA GLU A 34 5.94 -15.97 1.20
C GLU A 34 6.83 -15.43 0.10
N CYS A 35 7.33 -14.22 0.31
CA CYS A 35 8.25 -13.57 -0.62
C CYS A 35 9.69 -13.97 -0.29
N THR A 36 10.01 -15.24 -0.53
CA THR A 36 11.33 -15.81 -0.30
C THR A 36 11.75 -16.62 -1.52
N GLY A 37 13.06 -16.82 -1.67
CA GLY A 37 13.60 -17.63 -2.77
C GLY A 37 13.22 -17.09 -4.13
N LEU A 38 12.50 -17.87 -4.92
CA LEU A 38 12.09 -17.50 -6.29
C LEU A 38 10.89 -16.57 -6.31
N VAL A 39 10.17 -16.41 -5.21
CA VAL A 39 9.03 -15.50 -5.11
C VAL A 39 9.55 -14.14 -4.64
N ARG A 40 9.82 -13.25 -5.59
CA ARG A 40 10.38 -11.94 -5.27
C ARG A 40 9.34 -11.01 -4.67
N GLY A 41 9.70 -10.38 -3.54
CA GLY A 41 8.93 -9.31 -2.94
C GLY A 41 9.27 -7.96 -3.56
N THR A 42 8.27 -7.08 -3.61
CA THR A 42 8.44 -5.72 -4.11
C THR A 42 7.52 -4.79 -3.32
N THR A 43 7.77 -3.50 -3.41
CA THR A 43 6.88 -2.49 -2.85
C THR A 43 5.79 -2.17 -3.88
N ASP A 44 4.54 -2.32 -3.46
CA ASP A 44 3.38 -2.01 -4.30
C ASP A 44 2.74 -0.71 -3.79
N HIS A 45 2.60 0.27 -4.66
CA HIS A 45 1.96 1.55 -4.34
C HIS A 45 0.45 1.37 -4.26
N LEU A 46 -0.12 1.50 -3.07
CA LEU A 46 -1.58 1.37 -2.89
C LEU A 46 -2.32 2.42 -3.69
N VAL A 47 -1.95 3.69 -3.53
CA VAL A 47 -2.38 4.74 -4.46
C VAL A 47 -1.35 4.78 -5.58
N PRO A 48 -1.73 4.43 -6.82
CA PRO A 48 -0.77 4.40 -7.93
C PRO A 48 -0.16 5.77 -8.20
N ARG A 49 1.06 5.78 -8.72
CA ARG A 49 1.75 7.03 -9.09
C ARG A 49 0.91 7.87 -10.05
N VAL A 50 0.21 7.24 -10.98
CA VAL A 50 -0.66 7.94 -11.95
C VAL A 50 -1.83 8.65 -11.27
N LYS A 51 -2.17 8.27 -10.04
CA LYS A 51 -3.19 8.92 -9.22
C LYS A 51 -2.57 9.85 -8.16
N GLY A 52 -1.29 10.14 -8.27
CA GLY A 52 -0.60 11.04 -7.36
C GLY A 52 -0.04 10.36 -6.11
N GLY A 53 0.00 9.03 -6.08
CA GLY A 53 0.52 8.29 -4.93
C GLY A 53 2.02 8.47 -4.75
N PRO A 54 2.48 8.80 -3.51
CA PRO A 54 3.89 9.00 -3.25
C PRO A 54 4.64 7.69 -3.02
N SER A 55 5.97 7.73 -3.23
CA SER A 55 6.87 6.63 -2.87
C SER A 55 7.23 6.75 -1.39
N TRP A 56 6.25 6.59 -0.53
CA TRP A 56 6.37 6.61 0.93
C TRP A 56 6.06 5.24 1.49
N LEU A 57 6.67 4.89 2.60
CA LEU A 57 6.40 3.63 3.29
C LEU A 57 4.91 3.45 3.58
N GLU A 58 4.22 4.52 3.96
CA GLU A 58 2.78 4.49 4.26
C GLU A 58 1.93 4.15 3.03
N ASN A 59 2.44 4.41 1.82
CA ASN A 59 1.73 4.08 0.58
C ASN A 59 2.19 2.76 -0.04
N GLU A 60 3.09 2.05 0.61
CA GLU A 60 3.68 0.85 0.04
C GLU A 60 3.40 -0.37 0.91
N VAL A 61 3.07 -1.48 0.26
CA VAL A 61 2.88 -2.77 0.91
C VAL A 61 3.75 -3.80 0.22
N LEU A 62 4.06 -4.88 0.94
CA LEU A 62 4.78 -6.00 0.35
C LEU A 62 3.85 -6.75 -0.59
N ALA A 63 4.22 -6.82 -1.84
CA ALA A 63 3.55 -7.66 -2.83
C ALA A 63 4.58 -8.50 -3.56
N CYS A 64 4.20 -9.71 -3.95
CA CYS A 64 5.07 -10.47 -4.84
C CYS A 64 5.07 -9.83 -6.23
N GLN A 65 6.15 -10.04 -6.98
CA GLN A 65 6.32 -9.42 -8.28
C GLN A 65 5.15 -9.72 -9.24
N ARG A 66 4.62 -10.95 -9.19
CA ARG A 66 3.46 -11.33 -9.99
C ARG A 66 2.23 -10.48 -9.67
N CYS A 67 1.88 -10.38 -8.39
CA CYS A 67 0.70 -9.60 -7.97
C CYS A 67 0.85 -8.13 -8.31
N ASN A 68 2.03 -7.55 -8.06
CA ASN A 68 2.28 -6.15 -8.39
C ASN A 68 2.10 -5.90 -9.89
N ARG A 69 2.64 -6.80 -10.74
CA ARG A 69 2.53 -6.68 -12.19
C ARG A 69 1.07 -6.86 -12.66
N GLU A 70 0.38 -7.88 -12.17
CA GLU A 70 -1.01 -8.16 -12.55
C GLU A 70 -1.97 -7.07 -12.08
N ARG A 71 -1.72 -6.54 -10.90
CA ARG A 71 -2.52 -5.44 -10.38
C ARG A 71 -2.37 -4.19 -11.25
N GLY A 72 -1.17 -3.86 -11.67
CA GLY A 72 -0.91 -2.66 -12.44
C GLY A 72 -1.45 -1.43 -11.72
N HIS A 73 -2.34 -0.68 -12.39
CA HIS A 73 -2.94 0.53 -11.83
C HIS A 73 -4.37 0.30 -11.28
N THR A 74 -4.78 -0.96 -11.16
CA THR A 74 -6.08 -1.30 -10.57
C THR A 74 -6.16 -0.76 -9.14
N SER A 75 -7.29 -0.18 -8.79
CA SER A 75 -7.47 0.40 -7.45
C SER A 75 -7.32 -0.65 -6.35
N PRO A 76 -6.89 -0.27 -5.15
CA PRO A 76 -6.79 -1.22 -4.04
C PRO A 76 -8.09 -1.97 -3.76
N ALA A 77 -9.23 -1.29 -3.81
CA ALA A 77 -10.52 -1.91 -3.55
C ALA A 77 -10.91 -2.90 -4.65
N ASP A 78 -10.73 -2.54 -5.91
CA ASP A 78 -11.04 -3.45 -7.02
C ASP A 78 -10.09 -4.64 -7.03
N TRP A 79 -8.82 -4.44 -6.73
CA TRP A 79 -7.86 -5.53 -6.67
C TRP A 79 -8.14 -6.46 -5.48
N PHE A 80 -8.51 -5.90 -4.33
CA PHE A 80 -8.93 -6.69 -3.17
C PHE A 80 -10.09 -7.62 -3.56
N THR A 81 -11.11 -7.09 -4.21
CA THR A 81 -12.25 -7.87 -4.69
C THR A 81 -11.82 -8.96 -5.67
N GLU A 82 -10.90 -8.64 -6.59
CA GLU A 82 -10.37 -9.62 -7.53
C GLU A 82 -9.60 -10.74 -6.83
N CYS A 83 -8.82 -10.42 -5.82
CA CYS A 83 -8.09 -11.42 -5.02
C CYS A 83 -9.06 -12.37 -4.32
N VAL A 84 -10.11 -11.84 -3.71
CA VAL A 84 -11.15 -12.66 -3.06
C VAL A 84 -11.83 -13.56 -4.09
N ARG A 85 -12.16 -13.01 -5.26
CA ARG A 85 -12.77 -13.78 -6.35
C ARG A 85 -11.88 -14.95 -6.80
N ARG A 86 -10.56 -14.76 -6.79
CA ARG A 86 -9.59 -15.81 -7.12
C ARG A 86 -9.47 -16.89 -6.03
N GLY A 87 -10.12 -16.72 -4.89
CA GLY A 87 -10.03 -17.62 -3.76
C GLY A 87 -8.82 -17.33 -2.86
N TRP A 88 -8.17 -16.19 -3.05
CA TRP A 88 -7.09 -15.75 -2.16
C TRP A 88 -7.68 -15.07 -0.92
N GLU A 89 -6.85 -15.00 0.12
CA GLU A 89 -7.24 -14.34 1.37
C GLU A 89 -6.35 -13.09 1.60
N PRO A 90 -6.59 -12.01 0.83
CA PRO A 90 -5.73 -10.82 0.95
C PRO A 90 -5.77 -10.25 2.37
N ASP A 91 -4.64 -9.69 2.80
CA ASP A 91 -4.49 -9.10 4.13
C ASP A 91 -5.14 -7.72 4.17
N GLY A 92 -6.46 -7.70 4.34
CA GLY A 92 -7.23 -6.45 4.38
C GLY A 92 -6.83 -5.54 5.53
N THR A 93 -6.44 -6.11 6.66
CA THR A 93 -5.97 -5.34 7.82
C THR A 93 -4.70 -4.57 7.49
N ALA A 94 -3.73 -5.21 6.82
CA ALA A 94 -2.49 -4.55 6.42
C ALA A 94 -2.75 -3.45 5.40
N VAL A 95 -3.59 -3.71 4.40
CA VAL A 95 -3.93 -2.73 3.37
C VAL A 95 -4.64 -1.52 3.97
N LEU A 96 -5.65 -1.74 4.80
CA LEU A 96 -6.35 -0.65 5.50
C LEU A 96 -5.43 0.13 6.42
N GLY A 97 -4.59 -0.58 7.16
CA GLY A 97 -3.62 0.06 8.07
C GLY A 97 -2.69 0.99 7.33
N ALA A 98 -2.16 0.56 6.18
CA ALA A 98 -1.29 1.37 5.35
C ALA A 98 -2.04 2.60 4.79
N LEU A 99 -3.24 2.41 4.24
CA LEU A 99 -4.02 3.54 3.71
C LEU A 99 -4.40 4.56 4.79
N ARG A 100 -4.73 4.10 5.99
CA ARG A 100 -5.01 5.00 7.11
C ARG A 100 -3.76 5.76 7.54
N ALA A 101 -2.61 5.10 7.57
CA ALA A 101 -1.34 5.75 7.86
C ALA A 101 -0.97 6.77 6.79
N LEU A 102 -1.21 6.45 5.52
CA LEU A 102 -1.01 7.39 4.42
C LEU A 102 -1.91 8.62 4.56
N ASP A 103 -3.17 8.43 4.90
CA ASP A 103 -4.10 9.55 5.11
C ASP A 103 -3.59 10.49 6.21
N ARG A 104 -3.16 9.93 7.34
CA ARG A 104 -2.57 10.73 8.42
C ARG A 104 -1.29 11.46 7.97
N ALA A 105 -0.41 10.75 7.26
CA ALA A 105 0.85 11.34 6.78
C ALA A 105 0.60 12.50 5.80
N ILE A 106 -0.37 12.36 4.92
CA ILE A 106 -0.73 13.44 3.98
C ILE A 106 -1.31 14.64 4.75
N ARG A 107 -2.17 14.41 5.74
CA ARG A 107 -2.72 15.49 6.57
C ARG A 107 -1.62 16.24 7.31
N ASP A 108 -0.65 15.52 7.87
CA ASP A 108 0.45 16.12 8.60
C ASP A 108 1.43 16.88 7.72
N ARG A 109 1.72 16.34 6.55
CA ARG A 109 2.71 16.91 5.62
C ARG A 109 2.10 17.93 4.65
N GLY A 110 0.81 17.81 4.37
CA GLY A 110 0.12 18.64 3.39
C GLY A 110 0.38 18.19 1.94
N GLY A 111 -0.23 18.89 1.00
CA GLY A 111 -0.08 18.58 -0.43
C GLY A 111 -0.86 17.36 -0.88
N ARG A 112 -0.35 16.71 -1.91
CA ARG A 112 -0.93 15.48 -2.48
C ARG A 112 -2.41 15.61 -2.89
N ARG A 113 -2.78 16.73 -3.48
CA ARG A 113 -4.17 17.06 -3.83
C ARG A 113 -4.83 16.02 -4.73
N ARG A 114 -4.07 15.44 -5.66
CA ARG A 114 -4.60 14.42 -6.57
C ARG A 114 -4.89 13.10 -5.85
N ALA A 115 -4.05 12.74 -4.89
CA ALA A 115 -4.19 11.48 -4.17
C ALA A 115 -5.35 11.52 -3.16
N ARG A 116 -5.65 12.66 -2.58
CA ARG A 116 -6.61 12.77 -1.48
C ARG A 116 -8.02 12.24 -1.77
N PRO A 117 -8.70 12.68 -2.84
CA PRO A 117 -10.05 12.15 -3.11
C PRO A 117 -10.04 10.68 -3.49
N TYR A 118 -9.02 10.24 -4.21
CA TYR A 118 -8.84 8.82 -4.54
C TYR A 118 -8.68 7.99 -3.27
N LEU A 119 -7.78 8.40 -2.37
CA LEU A 119 -7.53 7.73 -1.10
C LEU A 119 -8.80 7.65 -0.24
N ALA A 120 -9.53 8.75 -0.12
CA ALA A 120 -10.77 8.80 0.66
C ALA A 120 -11.80 7.80 0.14
N ALA A 121 -11.96 7.72 -1.18
CA ALA A 121 -12.90 6.78 -1.80
C ALA A 121 -12.47 5.32 -1.58
N GLN A 122 -11.17 5.03 -1.71
CA GLN A 122 -10.64 3.70 -1.50
C GLN A 122 -10.78 3.25 -0.04
N LEU A 123 -10.54 4.15 0.91
CA LEU A 123 -10.72 3.85 2.33
C LEU A 123 -12.17 3.46 2.63
N ARG A 124 -13.13 4.22 2.13
CA ARG A 124 -14.56 3.90 2.35
C ARG A 124 -14.93 2.54 1.78
N ARG A 125 -14.51 2.24 0.55
CA ARG A 125 -14.80 0.96 -0.10
C ARG A 125 -14.15 -0.21 0.62
N LEU A 126 -12.87 -0.08 0.96
CA LEU A 126 -12.12 -1.16 1.61
C LEU A 126 -12.62 -1.42 3.03
N GLU A 127 -12.95 -0.40 3.80
CA GLU A 127 -13.53 -0.58 5.14
C GLU A 127 -14.77 -1.46 5.07
N ARG A 128 -15.61 -1.24 4.07
CA ARG A 128 -16.82 -2.01 3.83
C ARG A 128 -16.51 -3.43 3.34
N ASP A 129 -15.61 -3.54 2.34
CA ASP A 129 -15.29 -4.82 1.69
C ASP A 129 -14.51 -5.75 2.62
N VAL A 130 -13.58 -5.21 3.41
CA VAL A 130 -12.80 -5.98 4.38
C VAL A 130 -13.70 -6.49 5.51
N ALA A 131 -14.65 -5.69 5.97
CA ALA A 131 -15.59 -6.10 6.99
C ALA A 131 -16.53 -7.21 6.50
N ALA A 132 -16.82 -7.26 5.19
CA ALA A 132 -17.71 -8.24 4.58
C ALA A 132 -17.00 -9.54 4.17
N ALA A 133 -15.67 -9.53 4.12
CA ALA A 133 -14.89 -10.68 3.66
C ALA A 133 -14.75 -11.77 4.72
#